data_81fe95205686ee0819c21ea70c491c7f
#
_entry.id   81fe95205686ee0819c21ea70c491c7f
#
_cell.length_a   1.000
_cell.length_b   1.000
_cell.length_c   1.000
_cell.angle_alpha   90.00
_cell.angle_beta   90.00
_cell.angle_gamma   90.00
#
_symmetry.space_group_name_H-M   'P 1'
#
loop_
_entity.id
_entity.type
_entity.pdbx_description
1 polymer ?
#
loop_
_entity_poly.entity_id
_entity_poly.type
_entity_poly.pdbx_seq_one_letter_code
_entity_poly.pdbx_strand_id
1 'polypeptide(L)'
;MSDKALAALSRVIDPELRRPITELGMVGEITDSGDAVSAVIKLTIVGCPAAQAIEGDVRQALAEVYKQVEVEMTTMSSDERDVLKTKLRGNKPIRHNPFAQEGSLTKVLFVGSGKGGVGKSTITANLAVSLAKQGHNVGLLDADIFGYSIPGIMGIDSRPTKVDELMLPPISHDVRVISIGFFVEDNKPVAWRGPMLHRAVEQFLTDVYWSDLDFLVVDLPPGTGDVAISLGQLLPGASSIVVTTPQATAATVAERSGAIGLQTGQGILGVIENMSYLDIEGERHHIFGTGGGEAVAKRLSEVSGGNVKLLGQIPISERLREASDNGGPIVATDPEDPASKVIAEIAKEIASIPRGLSGKKLGINPV
;
A
#
# COMPACT_ATOMS: atom_id res chain seq x y z
N MET A 1 29.53 -24.83 8.53
CA MET A 1 28.40 -24.64 7.61
C MET A 1 28.89 -24.84 6.21
N SER A 2 28.13 -25.57 5.37
CA SER A 2 28.51 -25.79 3.96
C SER A 2 28.27 -24.52 3.15
N ASP A 3 29.32 -23.94 2.56
CA ASP A 3 29.22 -22.76 1.71
C ASP A 3 28.30 -23.02 0.50
N LYS A 4 28.27 -24.28 0.02
CA LYS A 4 27.43 -24.71 -1.09
C LYS A 4 25.93 -24.65 -0.72
N ALA A 5 25.56 -25.14 0.45
CA ALA A 5 24.17 -25.06 0.94
C ALA A 5 23.74 -23.62 1.23
N LEU A 6 24.60 -22.82 1.85
CA LEU A 6 24.32 -21.40 2.09
C LEU A 6 24.13 -20.61 0.80
N ALA A 7 24.94 -20.87 -0.23
CA ALA A 7 24.79 -20.24 -1.53
C ALA A 7 23.46 -20.61 -2.21
N ALA A 8 23.00 -21.84 -2.06
CA ALA A 8 21.68 -22.26 -2.55
C ALA A 8 20.56 -21.55 -1.79
N LEU A 9 20.62 -21.53 -0.45
CA LEU A 9 19.61 -20.94 0.41
C LEU A 9 19.56 -19.39 0.32
N SER A 10 20.64 -18.74 -0.10
CA SER A 10 20.63 -17.27 -0.31
C SER A 10 19.72 -16.81 -1.44
N ARG A 11 19.27 -17.72 -2.29
CA ARG A 11 18.31 -17.45 -3.38
C ARG A 11 16.85 -17.60 -2.94
N VAL A 12 16.62 -18.20 -1.78
CA VAL A 12 15.29 -18.38 -1.22
C VAL A 12 14.87 -17.06 -0.55
N ILE A 13 13.79 -16.50 -1.02
CA ILE A 13 13.26 -15.21 -0.55
C ILE A 13 12.03 -15.44 0.32
N ASP A 14 12.02 -14.89 1.51
CA ASP A 14 10.82 -14.87 2.36
C ASP A 14 9.72 -14.02 1.67
N PRO A 15 8.52 -14.57 1.44
CA PRO A 15 7.47 -13.86 0.70
C PRO A 15 6.88 -12.66 1.46
N GLU A 16 6.88 -12.67 2.81
CA GLU A 16 6.36 -11.58 3.63
C GLU A 16 7.39 -10.45 3.78
N LEU A 17 8.67 -10.80 3.98
CA LEU A 17 9.76 -9.84 4.19
C LEU A 17 10.46 -9.41 2.90
N ARG A 18 10.33 -10.20 1.82
CA ARG A 18 10.97 -9.99 0.50
C ARG A 18 12.49 -9.84 0.59
N ARG A 19 13.10 -10.64 1.46
CA ARG A 19 14.54 -10.70 1.66
C ARG A 19 15.02 -12.15 1.72
N PRO A 20 16.29 -12.43 1.38
CA PRO A 20 16.86 -13.76 1.51
C PRO A 20 16.73 -14.30 2.94
N ILE A 21 16.29 -15.56 3.09
CA ILE A 21 16.15 -16.21 4.40
C ILE A 21 17.49 -16.27 5.17
N THR A 22 18.61 -16.31 4.45
CA THR A 22 19.95 -16.26 5.02
C THR A 22 20.25 -14.91 5.70
N GLU A 23 19.82 -13.81 5.08
CA GLU A 23 19.96 -12.47 5.67
C GLU A 23 19.04 -12.27 6.87
N LEU A 24 17.89 -12.90 6.86
CA LEU A 24 16.90 -12.79 7.94
C LEU A 24 17.29 -13.61 9.18
N GLY A 25 18.34 -14.45 9.09
CA GLY A 25 18.74 -15.34 10.17
C GLY A 25 17.80 -16.54 10.35
N MET A 26 17.05 -16.89 9.31
CA MET A 26 16.11 -18.01 9.31
C MET A 26 16.81 -19.37 9.06
N VAL A 27 18.07 -19.36 8.66
CA VAL A 27 18.86 -20.59 8.46
C VAL A 27 19.56 -20.97 9.76
N GLY A 28 19.19 -22.14 10.28
CA GLY A 28 19.78 -22.72 11.47
C GLY A 28 20.99 -23.63 11.16
N GLU A 29 21.04 -24.80 11.79
CA GLU A 29 22.10 -25.78 11.56
C GLU A 29 21.99 -26.40 10.18
N ILE A 30 23.13 -26.55 9.49
CA ILE A 30 23.24 -27.25 8.21
C ILE A 30 24.27 -28.37 8.38
N THR A 31 23.85 -29.62 8.13
CA THR A 31 24.71 -30.80 8.08
C THR A 31 24.86 -31.25 6.64
N ASP A 32 26.07 -31.16 6.09
CA ASP A 32 26.43 -31.55 4.73
C ASP A 32 27.22 -32.88 4.78
N SER A 33 26.69 -33.90 4.14
CA SER A 33 27.30 -35.23 4.02
C SER A 33 27.69 -35.58 2.56
N GLY A 34 28.01 -34.56 1.76
CA GLY A 34 28.42 -34.71 0.36
C GLY A 34 27.23 -34.76 -0.62
N ASP A 35 26.61 -35.92 -0.80
CA ASP A 35 25.41 -36.07 -1.65
C ASP A 35 24.10 -35.78 -0.91
N ALA A 36 24.14 -35.70 0.44
CA ALA A 36 22.99 -35.44 1.29
C ALA A 36 23.18 -34.17 2.13
N VAL A 37 22.09 -33.42 2.36
CA VAL A 37 22.06 -32.26 3.23
C VAL A 37 20.85 -32.29 4.14
N SER A 38 21.04 -31.96 5.41
CA SER A 38 19.96 -31.62 6.37
C SER A 38 20.08 -30.15 6.76
N ALA A 39 18.97 -29.41 6.69
CA ALA A 39 18.93 -28.01 7.02
C ALA A 39 17.76 -27.68 7.96
N VAL A 40 18.04 -26.95 9.04
CA VAL A 40 17.03 -26.42 9.95
C VAL A 40 16.64 -25.01 9.50
N ILE A 41 15.35 -24.78 9.28
CA ILE A 41 14.81 -23.48 8.91
C ILE A 41 13.93 -22.96 10.03
N LYS A 42 14.21 -21.74 10.48
CA LYS A 42 13.57 -21.07 11.61
C LYS A 42 12.56 -20.05 11.13
N LEU A 43 11.28 -20.33 11.29
CA LEU A 43 10.19 -19.40 10.98
C LEU A 43 10.13 -18.29 12.04
N THR A 44 9.59 -17.14 11.66
CA THR A 44 9.43 -15.98 12.57
C THR A 44 8.46 -16.26 13.71
N ILE A 45 7.37 -16.98 13.41
CA ILE A 45 6.32 -17.35 14.38
C ILE A 45 5.83 -18.78 14.17
N VAL A 46 5.20 -19.35 15.20
CA VAL A 46 4.44 -20.59 15.09
C VAL A 46 3.23 -20.36 14.21
N GLY A 47 3.00 -21.22 13.20
CA GLY A 47 1.88 -21.09 12.28
C GLY A 47 2.04 -19.98 11.24
N CYS A 48 3.29 -19.63 10.86
CA CYS A 48 3.57 -18.69 9.79
C CYS A 48 2.80 -19.06 8.51
N PRO A 49 2.01 -18.16 7.91
CA PRO A 49 1.25 -18.43 6.69
C PRO A 49 2.15 -18.83 5.51
N ALA A 50 3.39 -18.32 5.47
CA ALA A 50 4.37 -18.60 4.44
C ALA A 50 5.16 -19.91 4.64
N ALA A 51 4.93 -20.66 5.73
CA ALA A 51 5.75 -21.83 6.10
C ALA A 51 5.88 -22.85 4.97
N GLN A 52 4.78 -23.24 4.34
CA GLN A 52 4.78 -24.23 3.25
C GLN A 52 5.50 -23.73 2.00
N ALA A 53 5.32 -22.45 1.64
CA ALA A 53 6.02 -21.85 0.51
C ALA A 53 7.54 -21.83 0.74
N ILE A 54 7.97 -21.35 1.93
CA ILE A 54 9.39 -21.32 2.30
C ILE A 54 9.99 -22.74 2.31
N GLU A 55 9.29 -23.72 2.90
CA GLU A 55 9.77 -25.11 2.89
C GLU A 55 9.94 -25.67 1.47
N GLY A 56 8.96 -25.41 0.58
CA GLY A 56 9.01 -25.80 -0.82
C GLY A 56 10.21 -25.20 -1.55
N ASP A 57 10.40 -23.89 -1.42
CA ASP A 57 11.49 -23.16 -2.06
C ASP A 57 12.88 -23.60 -1.52
N VAL A 58 12.99 -23.87 -0.22
CA VAL A 58 14.20 -24.40 0.42
C VAL A 58 14.53 -25.79 -0.13
N ARG A 59 13.56 -26.71 -0.18
CA ARG A 59 13.74 -28.04 -0.74
C ARG A 59 14.17 -27.98 -2.19
N GLN A 60 13.53 -27.13 -2.98
CA GLN A 60 13.88 -26.95 -4.39
C GLN A 60 15.30 -26.42 -4.55
N ALA A 61 15.67 -25.36 -3.83
CA ALA A 61 17.00 -24.76 -3.92
C ALA A 61 18.13 -25.72 -3.51
N LEU A 62 17.90 -26.55 -2.48
CA LEU A 62 18.87 -27.58 -2.05
C LEU A 62 18.92 -28.77 -3.00
N ALA A 63 17.80 -29.17 -3.61
CA ALA A 63 17.75 -30.28 -4.57
C ALA A 63 18.51 -30.00 -5.88
N GLU A 64 18.77 -28.72 -6.21
CA GLU A 64 19.63 -28.36 -7.34
C GLU A 64 21.10 -28.74 -7.11
N VAL A 65 21.52 -28.93 -5.86
CA VAL A 65 22.92 -29.12 -5.48
C VAL A 65 23.19 -30.43 -4.71
N TYR A 66 22.14 -31.09 -4.17
CA TYR A 66 22.23 -32.32 -3.40
C TYR A 66 21.22 -33.34 -3.91
N LYS A 67 21.56 -34.63 -3.82
CA LYS A 67 20.68 -35.76 -4.22
C LYS A 67 19.62 -36.08 -3.16
N GLN A 68 19.98 -35.89 -1.90
CA GLN A 68 19.09 -36.13 -0.75
C GLN A 68 18.98 -34.86 0.08
N VAL A 69 17.77 -34.43 0.33
CA VAL A 69 17.47 -33.17 1.06
C VAL A 69 16.49 -33.45 2.18
N GLU A 70 16.92 -33.14 3.40
CA GLU A 70 16.08 -33.12 4.58
C GLU A 70 15.95 -31.67 5.08
N VAL A 71 14.72 -31.26 5.36
CA VAL A 71 14.42 -29.91 5.88
C VAL A 71 13.58 -30.04 7.12
N GLU A 72 14.09 -29.49 8.22
CA GLU A 72 13.38 -29.38 9.48
C GLU A 72 12.90 -27.95 9.65
N MET A 73 11.59 -27.77 9.90
CA MET A 73 10.99 -26.48 10.15
C MET A 73 10.83 -26.26 11.66
N THR A 74 11.37 -25.18 12.18
CA THR A 74 11.27 -24.77 13.60
C THR A 74 10.90 -23.29 13.69
N THR A 75 10.90 -22.73 14.87
CA THR A 75 10.62 -21.30 15.12
C THR A 75 11.80 -20.62 15.80
N MET A 76 12.00 -19.35 15.48
CA MET A 76 12.99 -18.49 16.14
C MET A 76 12.71 -18.37 17.64
N SER A 77 13.76 -18.38 18.43
CA SER A 77 13.72 -17.97 19.83
C SER A 77 13.39 -16.47 19.99
N SER A 78 13.09 -16.03 21.21
CA SER A 78 12.88 -14.60 21.50
C SER A 78 14.07 -13.74 21.09
N ASP A 79 15.29 -14.18 21.43
CA ASP A 79 16.52 -13.44 21.13
C ASP A 79 16.78 -13.33 19.62
N GLU A 80 16.48 -14.39 18.86
CA GLU A 80 16.61 -14.39 17.40
C GLU A 80 15.59 -13.45 16.74
N ARG A 81 14.37 -13.40 17.28
CA ARG A 81 13.35 -12.42 16.82
C ARG A 81 13.77 -10.99 17.14
N ASP A 82 14.39 -10.72 18.28
CA ASP A 82 14.90 -9.39 18.63
C ASP A 82 16.01 -8.94 17.67
N VAL A 83 16.92 -9.86 17.30
CA VAL A 83 17.93 -9.60 16.28
C VAL A 83 17.29 -9.32 14.92
N LEU A 84 16.31 -10.12 14.52
CA LEU A 84 15.55 -9.91 13.27
C LEU A 84 14.87 -8.54 13.26
N LYS A 85 14.13 -8.19 14.31
CA LYS A 85 13.46 -6.88 14.45
C LYS A 85 14.45 -5.72 14.33
N THR A 86 15.60 -5.84 14.97
CA THR A 86 16.66 -4.83 14.88
C THR A 86 17.18 -4.69 13.44
N LYS A 87 17.37 -5.80 12.73
CA LYS A 87 17.78 -5.80 11.32
C LYS A 87 16.72 -5.18 10.40
N LEU A 88 15.44 -5.44 10.66
CA LEU A 88 14.33 -4.93 9.86
C LEU A 88 14.08 -3.44 10.10
N ARG A 89 14.16 -2.99 11.34
CA ARG A 89 13.99 -1.58 11.73
C ARG A 89 15.23 -0.73 11.46
N GLY A 90 16.40 -1.34 11.34
CA GLY A 90 17.68 -0.65 11.36
C GLY A 90 17.90 0.05 12.72
N ASN A 91 18.67 1.14 12.74
CA ASN A 91 18.91 1.92 13.97
C ASN A 91 17.78 2.91 14.30
N LYS A 92 16.55 2.70 13.78
CA LYS A 92 15.42 3.59 14.03
C LYS A 92 14.81 3.33 15.42
N PRO A 93 14.40 4.38 16.15
CA PRO A 93 13.78 4.23 17.46
C PRO A 93 12.45 3.46 17.38
N ILE A 94 12.06 2.84 18.49
CA ILE A 94 10.73 2.22 18.62
C ILE A 94 9.66 3.30 18.44
N ARG A 95 8.62 3.03 17.67
CA ARG A 95 7.51 3.96 17.35
C ARG A 95 7.95 5.23 16.62
N HIS A 96 8.67 5.07 15.56
CA HIS A 96 9.09 6.14 14.69
C HIS A 96 8.26 6.15 13.41
N ASN A 97 7.59 7.27 13.11
CA ASN A 97 6.87 7.45 11.85
C ASN A 97 7.89 7.78 10.73
N PRO A 98 8.21 6.83 9.83
CA PRO A 98 9.22 7.05 8.82
C PRO A 98 8.78 8.03 7.72
N PHE A 99 7.49 8.29 7.61
CA PHE A 99 6.91 9.11 6.55
C PHE A 99 6.85 10.60 6.90
N ALA A 100 6.94 10.94 8.20
CA ALA A 100 6.89 12.33 8.68
C ALA A 100 8.28 12.96 8.88
N GLN A 101 9.37 12.22 8.59
CA GLN A 101 10.72 12.73 8.78
C GLN A 101 11.12 13.77 7.75
N GLU A 102 11.91 14.76 8.17
CA GLU A 102 12.64 15.60 7.24
C GLU A 102 13.58 14.74 6.39
N GLY A 103 13.39 14.77 5.07
CA GLY A 103 14.18 13.96 4.14
C GLY A 103 13.57 12.60 3.79
N SER A 104 12.37 12.25 4.29
CA SER A 104 11.65 11.08 3.79
C SER A 104 11.49 11.16 2.26
N LEU A 105 11.91 10.11 1.57
CA LEU A 105 11.78 10.02 0.12
C LEU A 105 10.47 9.39 -0.33
N THR A 106 9.69 8.84 0.61
CA THR A 106 8.38 8.26 0.32
C THR A 106 7.37 9.36 0.00
N LYS A 107 6.72 9.26 -1.14
CA LYS A 107 5.56 10.09 -1.46
C LYS A 107 4.32 9.53 -0.79
N VAL A 108 3.68 10.31 0.06
CA VAL A 108 2.40 9.94 0.67
C VAL A 108 1.27 10.55 -0.14
N LEU A 109 0.36 9.69 -0.62
CA LEU A 109 -0.79 10.07 -1.43
C LEU A 109 -2.07 9.77 -0.67
N PHE A 110 -2.82 10.78 -0.30
CA PHE A 110 -4.16 10.64 0.27
C PHE A 110 -5.18 10.59 -0.86
N VAL A 111 -6.00 9.55 -0.89
CA VAL A 111 -7.12 9.45 -1.82
C VAL A 111 -8.40 9.67 -1.04
N GLY A 112 -9.02 10.80 -1.28
CA GLY A 112 -10.23 11.24 -0.59
C GLY A 112 -11.39 11.44 -1.54
N SER A 113 -12.59 11.48 -0.99
CA SER A 113 -13.82 11.81 -1.73
C SER A 113 -14.79 12.57 -0.86
N GLY A 114 -15.60 13.40 -1.48
CA GLY A 114 -16.64 14.15 -0.76
C GLY A 114 -17.76 13.27 -0.23
N LYS A 115 -18.14 12.21 -0.94
CA LYS A 115 -19.24 11.29 -0.59
C LYS A 115 -18.84 9.84 -0.83
N GLY A 116 -19.55 8.91 -0.19
CA GLY A 116 -19.43 7.48 -0.45
C GLY A 116 -19.98 7.10 -1.85
N GLY A 117 -19.56 5.94 -2.38
CA GLY A 117 -20.09 5.37 -3.59
C GLY A 117 -19.54 5.97 -4.91
N VAL A 118 -18.49 6.83 -4.84
CA VAL A 118 -17.84 7.36 -6.06
C VAL A 118 -16.75 6.43 -6.62
N GLY A 119 -16.51 5.28 -6.01
CA GLY A 119 -15.49 4.33 -6.43
C GLY A 119 -14.08 4.66 -5.89
N LYS A 120 -13.98 5.48 -4.84
CA LYS A 120 -12.70 5.90 -4.22
C LYS A 120 -11.76 4.73 -3.98
N SER A 121 -12.17 3.73 -3.21
CA SER A 121 -11.33 2.60 -2.81
C SER A 121 -10.93 1.72 -4.01
N THR A 122 -11.83 1.53 -4.99
CA THR A 122 -11.51 0.86 -6.25
C THR A 122 -10.40 1.59 -7.00
N ILE A 123 -10.48 2.93 -7.11
CA ILE A 123 -9.45 3.74 -7.75
C ILE A 123 -8.16 3.70 -6.93
N THR A 124 -8.25 3.78 -5.60
CA THR A 124 -7.08 3.72 -4.69
C THR A 124 -6.30 2.43 -4.85
N ALA A 125 -6.98 1.27 -4.83
CA ALA A 125 -6.35 -0.04 -5.01
C ALA A 125 -5.69 -0.16 -6.40
N ASN A 126 -6.42 0.20 -7.45
CA ASN A 126 -5.90 0.13 -8.82
C ASN A 126 -4.74 1.10 -9.07
N LEU A 127 -4.77 2.29 -8.48
CA LEU A 127 -3.65 3.25 -8.51
C LEU A 127 -2.41 2.68 -7.82
N ALA A 128 -2.56 2.09 -6.64
CA ALA A 128 -1.46 1.46 -5.91
C ALA A 128 -0.83 0.31 -6.72
N VAL A 129 -1.66 -0.58 -7.29
CA VAL A 129 -1.19 -1.69 -8.12
C VAL A 129 -0.54 -1.18 -9.42
N SER A 130 -1.09 -0.13 -10.02
CA SER A 130 -0.50 0.46 -11.23
C SER A 130 0.88 1.07 -10.98
N LEU A 131 1.08 1.73 -9.83
CA LEU A 131 2.40 2.22 -9.41
C LEU A 131 3.38 1.06 -9.17
N ALA A 132 2.94 -0.03 -8.53
CA ALA A 132 3.77 -1.21 -8.32
C ALA A 132 4.18 -1.88 -9.64
N LYS A 133 3.26 -2.01 -10.61
CA LYS A 133 3.57 -2.51 -11.97
C LYS A 133 4.54 -1.63 -12.75
N GLN A 134 4.67 -0.34 -12.40
CA GLN A 134 5.66 0.57 -12.95
C GLN A 134 7.03 0.48 -12.25
N GLY A 135 7.20 -0.49 -11.34
CA GLY A 135 8.46 -0.78 -10.67
C GLY A 135 8.70 -0.02 -9.37
N HIS A 136 7.67 0.60 -8.79
CA HIS A 136 7.77 1.29 -7.51
C HIS A 136 7.45 0.38 -6.33
N ASN A 137 8.09 0.61 -5.19
CA ASN A 137 7.73 -0.01 -3.93
C ASN A 137 6.53 0.73 -3.32
N VAL A 138 5.39 0.05 -3.21
CA VAL A 138 4.12 0.66 -2.83
C VAL A 138 3.56 0.02 -1.56
N GLY A 139 3.14 0.89 -0.62
CA GLY A 139 2.27 0.56 0.50
C GLY A 139 0.87 1.12 0.28
N LEU A 140 -0.13 0.40 0.73
CA LEU A 140 -1.53 0.80 0.69
C LEU A 140 -2.12 0.71 2.10
N LEU A 141 -2.55 1.84 2.64
CA LEU A 141 -3.20 1.94 3.93
C LEU A 141 -4.70 2.24 3.72
N ASP A 142 -5.55 1.31 4.11
CA ASP A 142 -7.01 1.51 4.17
C ASP A 142 -7.39 2.06 5.55
N ALA A 143 -7.75 3.33 5.57
CA ALA A 143 -8.18 4.05 6.77
C ALA A 143 -9.69 4.30 6.81
N ASP A 144 -10.48 3.71 5.91
CA ASP A 144 -11.94 3.80 5.92
C ASP A 144 -12.55 2.78 6.89
N ILE A 145 -12.80 3.24 8.11
CA ILE A 145 -13.22 2.39 9.23
C ILE A 145 -14.63 1.84 9.05
N PHE A 146 -15.47 2.60 8.42
CA PHE A 146 -16.89 2.25 8.26
C PHE A 146 -17.20 1.53 6.96
N GLY A 147 -16.25 1.59 6.00
CA GLY A 147 -16.43 1.04 4.67
C GLY A 147 -15.16 0.42 4.11
N TYR A 148 -14.35 -0.20 4.99
CA TYR A 148 -13.13 -0.88 4.55
C TYR A 148 -13.43 -1.90 3.45
N SER A 149 -12.86 -1.68 2.29
CA SER A 149 -13.10 -2.52 1.12
C SER A 149 -11.81 -2.95 0.42
N ILE A 150 -10.69 -2.35 0.76
CA ILE A 150 -9.39 -2.62 0.16
C ILE A 150 -9.00 -4.10 0.24
N PRO A 151 -9.12 -4.82 1.39
CA PRO A 151 -8.78 -6.23 1.43
C PRO A 151 -9.54 -7.07 0.40
N GLY A 152 -10.85 -6.87 0.29
CA GLY A 152 -11.69 -7.56 -0.70
C GLY A 152 -11.28 -7.23 -2.14
N ILE A 153 -11.09 -5.95 -2.47
CA ILE A 153 -10.67 -5.51 -3.81
C ILE A 153 -9.29 -6.09 -4.18
N MET A 154 -8.40 -6.24 -3.20
CA MET A 154 -7.04 -6.77 -3.39
C MET A 154 -6.94 -8.30 -3.29
N GLY A 155 -8.05 -9.00 -3.03
CA GLY A 155 -8.08 -10.45 -2.87
C GLY A 155 -7.28 -10.96 -1.67
N ILE A 156 -7.32 -10.23 -0.54
CA ILE A 156 -6.56 -10.56 0.65
C ILE A 156 -7.49 -11.15 1.72
N ASP A 157 -7.33 -12.44 1.99
CA ASP A 157 -8.07 -13.16 3.03
C ASP A 157 -7.25 -13.36 4.32
N SER A 158 -5.93 -13.14 4.24
CA SER A 158 -5.02 -13.30 5.38
C SER A 158 -4.90 -12.02 6.21
N ARG A 159 -4.79 -12.19 7.52
CA ARG A 159 -4.47 -11.08 8.43
C ARG A 159 -2.97 -10.80 8.46
N PRO A 160 -2.54 -9.58 8.84
CA PRO A 160 -1.13 -9.28 9.06
C PRO A 160 -0.50 -10.23 10.08
N THR A 161 0.70 -10.71 9.77
CA THR A 161 1.50 -11.53 10.67
C THR A 161 2.13 -10.63 11.75
N LYS A 162 2.05 -11.02 13.02
CA LYS A 162 2.69 -10.29 14.11
C LYS A 162 3.94 -10.98 14.58
N VAL A 163 5.05 -10.27 14.56
CA VAL A 163 6.32 -10.67 15.18
C VAL A 163 6.54 -9.74 16.38
N ASP A 164 6.02 -10.15 17.54
CA ASP A 164 5.88 -9.32 18.75
C ASP A 164 5.07 -8.03 18.45
N GLU A 165 5.68 -6.83 18.52
CA GLU A 165 5.02 -5.56 18.19
C GLU A 165 5.11 -5.18 16.70
N LEU A 166 5.92 -5.89 15.91
CA LEU A 166 6.07 -5.61 14.48
C LEU A 166 4.98 -6.32 13.69
N MET A 167 4.27 -5.59 12.86
CA MET A 167 3.25 -6.12 11.96
C MET A 167 3.83 -6.29 10.55
N LEU A 168 3.78 -7.50 10.02
CA LEU A 168 4.13 -7.79 8.63
C LEU A 168 2.85 -7.71 7.80
N PRO A 169 2.74 -6.73 6.90
CA PRO A 169 1.55 -6.56 6.09
C PRO A 169 1.44 -7.66 5.02
N PRO A 170 0.27 -8.21 4.73
CA PRO A 170 0.08 -9.06 3.56
C PRO A 170 0.46 -8.29 2.30
N ILE A 171 0.95 -9.04 1.30
CA ILE A 171 1.35 -8.49 0.01
C ILE A 171 0.44 -9.08 -1.06
N SER A 172 -0.19 -8.21 -1.83
CA SER A 172 -1.00 -8.58 -2.98
C SER A 172 -0.64 -7.70 -4.16
N HIS A 173 -0.48 -8.28 -5.35
CA HIS A 173 -0.09 -7.55 -6.57
C HIS A 173 1.13 -6.62 -6.37
N ASP A 174 2.14 -7.09 -5.64
CA ASP A 174 3.35 -6.35 -5.27
C ASP A 174 3.15 -5.12 -4.36
N VAL A 175 1.95 -4.94 -3.79
CA VAL A 175 1.60 -3.88 -2.85
C VAL A 175 1.51 -4.44 -1.44
N ARG A 176 2.14 -3.78 -0.45
CA ARG A 176 1.97 -4.05 0.98
C ARG A 176 0.69 -3.39 1.46
N VAL A 177 -0.21 -4.17 2.06
CA VAL A 177 -1.54 -3.67 2.43
C VAL A 177 -1.76 -3.75 3.92
N ILE A 178 -2.18 -2.65 4.52
CA ILE A 178 -2.77 -2.62 5.86
C ILE A 178 -4.16 -2.00 5.77
N SER A 179 -5.13 -2.66 6.36
CA SER A 179 -6.50 -2.16 6.50
C SER A 179 -6.94 -2.23 7.95
N ILE A 180 -7.70 -1.24 8.36
CA ILE A 180 -8.42 -1.28 9.65
C ILE A 180 -9.33 -2.52 9.74
N GLY A 181 -9.83 -2.99 8.58
CA GLY A 181 -10.67 -4.16 8.48
C GLY A 181 -10.02 -5.45 8.99
N PHE A 182 -8.70 -5.58 8.95
CA PHE A 182 -8.01 -6.75 9.50
C PHE A 182 -8.12 -6.88 11.03
N PHE A 183 -8.49 -5.80 11.71
CA PHE A 183 -8.55 -5.70 13.17
C PHE A 183 -10.00 -5.59 13.71
N VAL A 184 -10.96 -5.57 12.80
CA VAL A 184 -12.39 -5.64 13.14
C VAL A 184 -12.81 -7.10 13.17
N GLU A 185 -13.45 -7.53 14.28
CA GLU A 185 -14.04 -8.86 14.35
C GLU A 185 -15.37 -8.88 13.58
N ASP A 186 -15.59 -9.93 12.79
CA ASP A 186 -16.81 -10.10 12.01
C ASP A 186 -18.07 -9.92 12.87
N ASN A 187 -18.98 -9.07 12.40
CA ASN A 187 -20.27 -8.78 13.02
C ASN A 187 -20.28 -8.12 14.41
N LYS A 188 -19.15 -7.60 14.89
CA LYS A 188 -19.18 -6.78 16.11
C LYS A 188 -19.07 -5.29 15.76
N PRO A 189 -20.09 -4.47 16.08
CA PRO A 189 -19.94 -3.03 15.92
C PRO A 189 -18.88 -2.53 16.89
N VAL A 190 -17.73 -2.16 16.37
CA VAL A 190 -16.68 -1.52 17.17
C VAL A 190 -16.99 -0.02 17.22
N ALA A 191 -17.30 0.48 18.40
CA ALA A 191 -17.49 1.91 18.62
C ALA A 191 -16.11 2.61 18.62
N TRP A 192 -15.59 2.90 17.44
CA TRP A 192 -14.36 3.66 17.31
C TRP A 192 -14.59 5.11 17.78
N ARG A 193 -13.86 5.53 18.80
CA ARG A 193 -13.82 6.94 19.24
C ARG A 193 -12.57 7.63 18.68
N GLY A 194 -12.64 8.93 18.44
CA GLY A 194 -11.53 9.70 17.83
C GLY A 194 -10.13 9.39 18.36
N PRO A 195 -9.88 9.35 19.69
CA PRO A 195 -8.55 8.99 20.21
C PRO A 195 -8.10 7.56 19.92
N MET A 196 -9.03 6.60 19.83
CA MET A 196 -8.70 5.22 19.45
C MET A 196 -8.29 5.12 17.98
N LEU A 197 -8.98 5.86 17.13
CA LEU A 197 -8.68 5.96 15.70
C LEU A 197 -7.31 6.56 15.45
N HIS A 198 -7.03 7.68 16.10
CA HIS A 198 -5.72 8.34 15.99
C HIS A 198 -4.59 7.36 16.38
N ARG A 199 -4.76 6.64 17.50
CA ARG A 199 -3.78 5.65 17.95
C ARG A 199 -3.63 4.49 16.99
N ALA A 200 -4.72 3.97 16.41
CA ALA A 200 -4.66 2.88 15.44
C ALA A 200 -3.92 3.29 14.17
N VAL A 201 -4.23 4.48 13.64
CA VAL A 201 -3.54 5.03 12.48
C VAL A 201 -2.06 5.28 12.76
N GLU A 202 -1.73 5.84 13.93
CA GLU A 202 -0.34 6.01 14.36
C GLU A 202 0.41 4.66 14.40
N GLN A 203 -0.20 3.61 14.97
CA GLN A 203 0.38 2.27 14.98
C GLN A 203 0.59 1.70 13.57
N PHE A 204 -0.33 1.93 12.64
CA PHE A 204 -0.15 1.52 11.25
C PHE A 204 1.02 2.22 10.56
N LEU A 205 1.33 3.44 10.96
CA LEU A 205 2.49 4.15 10.42
C LEU A 205 3.81 3.75 11.09
N THR A 206 3.78 3.33 12.38
CA THR A 206 4.99 3.08 13.19
C THR A 206 5.33 1.61 13.37
N ASP A 207 4.35 0.75 13.54
CA ASP A 207 4.53 -0.65 13.94
C ASP A 207 4.44 -1.63 12.77
N VAL A 208 4.04 -1.16 11.57
CA VAL A 208 4.02 -1.95 10.34
C VAL A 208 5.38 -1.94 9.66
N TYR A 209 5.82 -3.09 9.20
CA TYR A 209 7.02 -3.22 8.37
C TYR A 209 6.74 -2.81 6.92
N TRP A 210 6.82 -1.52 6.65
CA TRP A 210 6.61 -0.99 5.31
C TRP A 210 7.79 -1.20 4.37
N SER A 211 9.01 -1.52 4.88
CA SER A 211 10.25 -1.49 4.09
C SER A 211 10.55 -0.09 3.55
N ASP A 212 11.35 0.01 2.50
CA ASP A 212 11.65 1.28 1.83
C ASP A 212 10.61 1.51 0.72
N LEU A 213 9.60 2.34 1.00
CA LEU A 213 8.55 2.66 0.05
C LEU A 213 8.93 3.85 -0.82
N ASP A 214 8.55 3.77 -2.10
CA ASP A 214 8.47 4.92 -3.00
C ASP A 214 7.16 5.69 -2.80
N PHE A 215 6.06 4.95 -2.59
CA PHE A 215 4.72 5.50 -2.38
C PHE A 215 4.02 4.84 -1.19
N LEU A 216 3.37 5.66 -0.37
CA LEU A 216 2.33 5.21 0.56
C LEU A 216 1.00 5.82 0.08
N VAL A 217 0.12 4.97 -0.45
CA VAL A 217 -1.23 5.36 -0.86
C VAL A 217 -2.17 5.11 0.31
N VAL A 218 -2.97 6.11 0.67
CA VAL A 218 -3.88 6.03 1.82
C VAL A 218 -5.30 6.24 1.36
N ASP A 219 -6.14 5.24 1.54
CA ASP A 219 -7.57 5.30 1.28
C ASP A 219 -8.27 5.96 2.47
N LEU A 220 -8.72 7.20 2.31
CA LEU A 220 -9.40 7.97 3.35
C LEU A 220 -10.88 7.59 3.45
N PRO A 221 -11.51 7.69 4.64
CA PRO A 221 -12.98 7.64 4.71
C PRO A 221 -13.60 8.78 3.89
N PRO A 222 -14.83 8.60 3.38
CA PRO A 222 -15.51 9.65 2.64
C PRO A 222 -15.84 10.84 3.56
N GLY A 223 -15.79 12.04 3.00
CA GLY A 223 -16.11 13.28 3.72
C GLY A 223 -14.93 13.87 4.48
N THR A 224 -15.21 14.48 5.63
CA THR A 224 -14.33 15.42 6.34
C THR A 224 -14.12 15.03 7.80
N GLY A 225 -14.12 13.73 8.09
CA GLY A 225 -14.11 13.21 9.45
C GLY A 225 -12.75 13.23 10.16
N ASP A 226 -12.76 12.89 11.45
CA ASP A 226 -11.61 12.92 12.37
C ASP A 226 -10.39 12.11 11.86
N VAL A 227 -10.62 11.05 11.09
CA VAL A 227 -9.53 10.22 10.52
C VAL A 227 -8.69 10.99 9.53
N ALA A 228 -9.33 11.74 8.62
CA ALA A 228 -8.63 12.55 7.64
C ALA A 228 -7.79 13.65 8.31
N ILE A 229 -8.34 14.27 9.37
CA ILE A 229 -7.63 15.28 10.18
C ILE A 229 -6.44 14.64 10.91
N SER A 230 -6.65 13.49 11.55
CA SER A 230 -5.59 12.76 12.27
C SER A 230 -4.45 12.36 11.33
N LEU A 231 -4.77 11.79 10.17
CA LEU A 231 -3.78 11.43 9.14
C LEU A 231 -3.03 12.66 8.63
N GLY A 232 -3.75 13.76 8.40
CA GLY A 232 -3.14 15.02 8.00
C GLY A 232 -2.11 15.55 9.00
N GLN A 233 -2.40 15.44 10.30
CA GLN A 233 -1.48 15.82 11.38
C GLN A 233 -0.27 14.89 11.48
N LEU A 234 -0.47 13.58 11.27
CA LEU A 234 0.60 12.58 11.30
C LEU A 234 1.47 12.59 10.04
N LEU A 235 0.97 13.09 8.92
CA LEU A 235 1.59 13.07 7.59
C LEU A 235 1.46 14.45 6.88
N PRO A 236 2.01 15.51 7.45
CA PRO A 236 1.82 16.89 6.94
C PRO A 236 2.40 17.12 5.53
N GLY A 237 3.33 16.25 5.10
CA GLY A 237 3.91 16.29 3.75
C GLY A 237 3.13 15.51 2.68
N ALA A 238 1.96 14.96 3.01
CA ALA A 238 1.15 14.21 2.08
C ALA A 238 0.55 15.11 0.99
N SER A 239 0.29 14.51 -0.18
CA SER A 239 -0.44 15.14 -1.28
C SER A 239 -1.81 14.48 -1.44
N SER A 240 -2.85 15.27 -1.59
CA SER A 240 -4.23 14.78 -1.70
C SER A 240 -4.67 14.64 -3.16
N ILE A 241 -5.32 13.53 -3.46
CA ILE A 241 -6.05 13.28 -4.71
C ILE A 241 -7.53 13.20 -4.37
N VAL A 242 -8.35 13.94 -5.08
CA VAL A 242 -9.79 13.98 -4.85
C VAL A 242 -10.51 13.17 -5.91
N VAL A 243 -11.23 12.13 -5.51
CA VAL A 243 -12.07 11.32 -6.40
C VAL A 243 -13.50 11.85 -6.38
N THR A 244 -14.05 12.10 -7.55
CA THR A 244 -15.42 12.58 -7.74
C THR A 244 -16.12 11.86 -8.90
N THR A 245 -17.37 12.21 -9.17
CA THR A 245 -18.14 11.79 -10.36
C THR A 245 -18.62 13.03 -11.11
N PRO A 246 -19.10 12.92 -12.36
CA PRO A 246 -19.55 14.07 -13.15
C PRO A 246 -20.68 14.88 -12.52
N GLN A 247 -21.42 14.30 -11.56
CA GLN A 247 -22.58 14.94 -10.94
C GLN A 247 -22.20 16.21 -10.18
N ALA A 248 -22.89 17.32 -10.42
CA ALA A 248 -22.65 18.61 -9.77
C ALA A 248 -22.76 18.55 -8.24
N THR A 249 -23.64 17.74 -7.67
CA THR A 249 -23.76 17.53 -6.23
C THR A 249 -22.55 16.85 -5.62
N ALA A 250 -21.86 15.97 -6.37
CA ALA A 250 -20.62 15.34 -5.94
C ALA A 250 -19.47 16.36 -5.91
N ALA A 251 -19.43 17.27 -6.86
CA ALA A 251 -18.43 18.33 -6.96
C ALA A 251 -18.40 19.22 -5.71
N THR A 252 -19.56 19.72 -5.27
CA THR A 252 -19.65 20.61 -4.08
C THR A 252 -19.16 19.94 -2.79
N VAL A 253 -19.37 18.63 -2.64
CA VAL A 253 -18.91 17.91 -1.45
C VAL A 253 -17.43 17.54 -1.56
N ALA A 254 -16.93 17.25 -2.77
CA ALA A 254 -15.53 16.98 -3.03
C ALA A 254 -14.63 18.20 -2.74
N GLU A 255 -15.12 19.42 -3.00
CA GLU A 255 -14.44 20.66 -2.61
C GLU A 255 -14.12 20.71 -1.11
N ARG A 256 -15.08 20.30 -0.26
CA ARG A 256 -14.88 20.26 1.19
C ARG A 256 -13.80 19.28 1.61
N SER A 257 -13.75 18.12 0.98
CA SER A 257 -12.70 17.12 1.23
C SER A 257 -11.31 17.65 0.88
N GLY A 258 -11.17 18.32 -0.27
CA GLY A 258 -9.92 18.97 -0.65
C GLY A 258 -9.53 20.13 0.28
N ALA A 259 -10.49 20.92 0.73
CA ALA A 259 -10.25 22.04 1.65
C ALA A 259 -9.69 21.59 3.02
N ILE A 260 -10.09 20.41 3.53
CA ILE A 260 -9.51 19.85 4.76
C ILE A 260 -8.04 19.49 4.55
N GLY A 261 -7.68 18.91 3.41
CA GLY A 261 -6.29 18.66 3.07
C GLY A 261 -5.44 19.93 3.20
N LEU A 262 -5.93 21.05 2.66
CA LEU A 262 -5.26 22.35 2.78
C LEU A 262 -5.15 22.84 4.23
N GLN A 263 -6.20 22.69 5.04
CA GLN A 263 -6.19 23.08 6.46
C GLN A 263 -5.19 22.27 7.29
N THR A 264 -4.91 21.06 6.90
CA THR A 264 -3.93 20.17 7.56
C THR A 264 -2.54 20.21 6.90
N GLY A 265 -2.30 21.19 6.02
CA GLY A 265 -0.99 21.46 5.42
C GLY A 265 -0.63 20.57 4.21
N GLN A 266 -1.59 19.89 3.63
CA GLN A 266 -1.38 19.03 2.46
C GLN A 266 -1.53 19.81 1.16
N GLY A 267 -0.71 19.45 0.16
CA GLY A 267 -0.91 19.90 -1.22
C GLY A 267 -2.02 19.11 -1.90
N ILE A 268 -2.75 19.73 -2.82
CA ILE A 268 -3.70 19.02 -3.68
C ILE A 268 -3.00 18.71 -5.01
N LEU A 269 -2.84 17.41 -5.28
CA LEU A 269 -2.17 16.93 -6.50
C LEU A 269 -3.08 17.03 -7.71
N GLY A 270 -4.36 16.68 -7.54
CA GLY A 270 -5.34 16.74 -8.62
C GLY A 270 -6.66 16.05 -8.28
N VAL A 271 -7.52 16.02 -9.29
CA VAL A 271 -8.86 15.42 -9.24
C VAL A 271 -8.92 14.25 -10.21
N ILE A 272 -9.55 13.16 -9.82
CA ILE A 272 -9.92 12.03 -10.69
C ILE A 272 -11.44 12.00 -10.79
N GLU A 273 -11.96 12.10 -12.02
CA GLU A 273 -13.38 11.93 -12.28
C GLU A 273 -13.65 10.49 -12.66
N ASN A 274 -14.32 9.75 -11.79
CA ASN A 274 -14.73 8.38 -12.03
C ASN A 274 -16.17 8.34 -12.60
N MET A 275 -16.50 7.25 -13.30
CA MET A 275 -17.81 7.06 -13.95
C MET A 275 -18.13 8.19 -14.94
N SER A 276 -17.13 8.69 -15.66
CA SER A 276 -17.23 9.87 -16.50
C SER A 276 -18.12 9.65 -17.72
N TYR A 277 -18.06 8.49 -18.31
CA TYR A 277 -18.87 8.10 -19.48
C TYR A 277 -18.92 6.58 -19.59
N LEU A 278 -19.92 6.10 -20.30
CA LEU A 278 -20.01 4.72 -20.79
C LEU A 278 -19.70 4.74 -22.30
N ASP A 279 -18.72 3.93 -22.71
CA ASP A 279 -18.43 3.74 -24.13
C ASP A 279 -19.31 2.62 -24.70
N ILE A 280 -20.08 2.94 -25.72
CA ILE A 280 -20.88 1.96 -26.45
C ILE A 280 -20.51 2.10 -27.93
N GLU A 281 -19.84 1.09 -28.49
CA GLU A 281 -19.44 1.04 -29.91
C GLU A 281 -18.62 2.27 -30.37
N GLY A 282 -17.85 2.87 -29.47
CA GLY A 282 -17.03 4.06 -29.73
C GLY A 282 -17.76 5.40 -29.51
N GLU A 283 -19.00 5.38 -29.11
CA GLU A 283 -19.77 6.56 -28.69
C GLU A 283 -19.74 6.70 -27.14
N ARG A 284 -19.45 7.92 -26.67
CA ARG A 284 -19.43 8.23 -25.23
C ARG A 284 -20.80 8.71 -24.75
N HIS A 285 -21.41 7.92 -23.87
CA HIS A 285 -22.66 8.25 -23.22
C HIS A 285 -22.44 8.76 -21.81
N HIS A 286 -22.80 10.00 -21.54
CA HIS A 286 -22.60 10.66 -20.25
C HIS A 286 -23.77 10.41 -19.29
N ILE A 287 -23.84 9.22 -18.72
CA ILE A 287 -24.94 8.75 -17.85
C ILE A 287 -25.12 9.66 -16.62
N PHE A 288 -24.02 10.16 -16.06
CA PHE A 288 -24.00 10.98 -14.83
C PHE A 288 -23.75 12.47 -15.10
N GLY A 289 -23.88 12.93 -16.36
CA GLY A 289 -23.58 14.30 -16.76
C GLY A 289 -22.11 14.49 -17.13
N THR A 290 -21.65 15.74 -17.18
CA THR A 290 -20.30 16.13 -17.60
C THR A 290 -19.77 17.26 -16.75
N GLY A 291 -18.42 17.38 -16.69
CA GLY A 291 -17.73 18.58 -16.16
C GLY A 291 -17.64 18.65 -14.64
N GLY A 292 -18.08 17.64 -13.89
CA GLY A 292 -17.99 17.64 -12.43
C GLY A 292 -16.54 17.67 -11.94
N GLY A 293 -15.67 16.87 -12.53
CA GLY A 293 -14.23 16.83 -12.16
C GLY A 293 -13.51 18.14 -12.48
N GLU A 294 -13.79 18.74 -13.64
CA GLU A 294 -13.23 20.04 -14.03
C GLU A 294 -13.69 21.17 -13.10
N ALA A 295 -14.98 21.17 -12.71
CA ALA A 295 -15.51 22.13 -11.76
C ALA A 295 -14.82 22.02 -10.40
N VAL A 296 -14.61 20.79 -9.89
CA VAL A 296 -13.86 20.53 -8.65
C VAL A 296 -12.42 21.02 -8.78
N ALA A 297 -11.71 20.66 -9.85
CA ALA A 297 -10.34 21.05 -10.08
C ALA A 297 -10.18 22.58 -10.11
N LYS A 298 -11.07 23.27 -10.83
CA LYS A 298 -11.10 24.73 -10.88
C LYS A 298 -11.31 25.34 -9.49
N ARG A 299 -12.31 24.84 -8.76
CA ARG A 299 -12.63 25.37 -7.43
C ARG A 299 -11.52 25.14 -6.43
N LEU A 300 -10.90 23.96 -6.44
CA LEU A 300 -9.75 23.64 -5.61
C LEU A 300 -8.53 24.49 -5.97
N SER A 301 -8.34 24.82 -7.23
CA SER A 301 -7.30 25.78 -7.66
C SER A 301 -7.52 27.17 -7.08
N GLU A 302 -8.76 27.67 -7.09
CA GLU A 302 -9.14 28.96 -6.51
C GLU A 302 -8.86 29.01 -4.99
N VAL A 303 -9.23 27.94 -4.27
CA VAL A 303 -9.08 27.87 -2.80
C VAL A 303 -7.63 27.66 -2.37
N SER A 304 -6.87 26.83 -3.12
CA SER A 304 -5.47 26.54 -2.79
C SER A 304 -4.48 27.60 -3.26
N GLY A 305 -4.90 28.49 -4.17
CA GLY A 305 -4.00 29.41 -4.86
C GLY A 305 -3.00 28.73 -5.81
N GLY A 306 -3.18 27.42 -6.05
CA GLY A 306 -2.33 26.61 -6.91
C GLY A 306 -3.05 26.16 -8.19
N ASN A 307 -2.39 25.37 -9.02
CA ASN A 307 -2.98 24.78 -10.20
C ASN A 307 -3.35 23.31 -9.93
N VAL A 308 -4.59 23.04 -9.58
CA VAL A 308 -5.13 21.69 -9.39
C VAL A 308 -5.66 21.18 -10.73
N LYS A 309 -5.11 20.06 -11.20
CA LYS A 309 -5.48 19.48 -12.50
C LYS A 309 -6.57 18.41 -12.37
N LEU A 310 -7.33 18.23 -13.42
CA LEU A 310 -8.05 16.99 -13.67
C LEU A 310 -7.06 15.96 -14.20
N LEU A 311 -6.69 14.94 -13.37
CA LEU A 311 -5.70 13.93 -13.70
C LEU A 311 -6.21 12.92 -14.72
N GLY A 312 -7.51 12.65 -14.72
CA GLY A 312 -8.12 11.76 -15.68
C GLY A 312 -9.61 11.56 -15.47
N GLN A 313 -10.24 11.06 -16.52
CA GLN A 313 -11.68 10.72 -16.58
C GLN A 313 -11.79 9.22 -16.83
N ILE A 314 -12.19 8.46 -15.80
CA ILE A 314 -12.28 7.01 -15.86
C ILE A 314 -13.67 6.63 -16.35
N PRO A 315 -13.78 5.81 -17.41
CA PRO A 315 -15.06 5.36 -17.93
C PRO A 315 -15.77 4.42 -16.95
N ILE A 316 -17.07 4.28 -17.13
CA ILE A 316 -17.85 3.20 -16.53
C ILE A 316 -17.40 1.90 -17.18
N SER A 317 -16.90 0.96 -16.39
CA SER A 317 -16.48 -0.36 -16.85
C SER A 317 -17.13 -1.44 -15.98
N GLU A 318 -17.87 -2.34 -16.61
CA GLU A 318 -18.43 -3.52 -15.94
C GLU A 318 -17.30 -4.43 -15.43
N ARG A 319 -16.24 -4.58 -16.22
CA ARG A 319 -15.06 -5.38 -15.85
C ARG A 319 -14.34 -4.82 -14.64
N LEU A 320 -14.23 -3.47 -14.50
CA LEU A 320 -13.67 -2.84 -13.30
C LEU A 320 -14.46 -3.20 -12.04
N ARG A 321 -15.80 -3.19 -12.14
CA ARG A 321 -16.69 -3.61 -11.05
C ARG A 321 -16.47 -5.09 -10.72
N GLU A 322 -16.57 -5.97 -11.73
CA GLU A 322 -16.40 -7.41 -11.54
C GLU A 322 -15.02 -7.79 -10.98
N ALA A 323 -13.96 -7.18 -11.47
CA ALA A 323 -12.61 -7.37 -10.99
C ALA A 323 -12.50 -6.98 -9.49
N SER A 324 -13.09 -5.85 -9.10
CA SER A 324 -13.12 -5.40 -7.70
C SER A 324 -13.93 -6.34 -6.81
N ASP A 325 -15.04 -6.87 -7.29
CA ASP A 325 -15.89 -7.81 -6.52
C ASP A 325 -15.21 -9.18 -6.37
N ASN A 326 -14.36 -9.57 -7.31
CA ASN A 326 -13.64 -10.85 -7.32
C ASN A 326 -12.23 -10.78 -6.72
N GLY A 327 -11.83 -9.68 -6.12
CA GLY A 327 -10.53 -9.54 -5.46
C GLY A 327 -9.33 -9.44 -6.41
N GLY A 328 -9.53 -8.90 -7.62
CA GLY A 328 -8.48 -8.71 -8.60
C GLY A 328 -8.50 -7.31 -9.22
N PRO A 329 -7.63 -6.38 -8.80
CA PRO A 329 -7.57 -5.06 -9.42
C PRO A 329 -7.46 -5.13 -10.95
N ILE A 330 -8.31 -4.38 -11.66
CA ILE A 330 -8.41 -4.50 -13.13
C ILE A 330 -7.09 -4.18 -13.85
N VAL A 331 -6.31 -3.28 -13.32
CA VAL A 331 -4.97 -2.95 -13.89
C VAL A 331 -4.01 -4.16 -13.87
N ALA A 332 -4.29 -5.16 -13.03
CA ALA A 332 -3.54 -6.42 -13.01
C ALA A 332 -4.21 -7.49 -13.87
N THR A 333 -5.53 -7.60 -13.85
CA THR A 333 -6.29 -8.70 -14.48
C THR A 333 -6.66 -8.41 -15.94
N ASP A 334 -6.93 -7.15 -16.30
CA ASP A 334 -7.23 -6.71 -17.68
C ASP A 334 -6.58 -5.34 -17.95
N PRO A 335 -5.27 -5.29 -18.26
CA PRO A 335 -4.56 -4.04 -18.55
C PRO A 335 -5.08 -3.31 -19.81
N GLU A 336 -5.76 -4.02 -20.71
CA GLU A 336 -6.26 -3.47 -21.97
C GLU A 336 -7.62 -2.77 -21.82
N ASP A 337 -8.31 -2.98 -20.71
CA ASP A 337 -9.57 -2.28 -20.43
C ASP A 337 -9.37 -0.76 -20.45
N PRO A 338 -10.30 0.02 -21.04
CA PRO A 338 -10.19 1.48 -21.07
C PRO A 338 -9.99 2.14 -19.70
N ALA A 339 -10.63 1.63 -18.63
CA ALA A 339 -10.44 2.14 -17.29
C ALA A 339 -9.02 1.86 -16.77
N SER A 340 -8.47 0.65 -17.04
CA SER A 340 -7.09 0.29 -16.71
C SER A 340 -6.07 1.23 -17.34
N LYS A 341 -6.25 1.55 -18.62
CA LYS A 341 -5.36 2.46 -19.36
C LYS A 341 -5.35 3.86 -18.76
N VAL A 342 -6.53 4.40 -18.45
CA VAL A 342 -6.63 5.73 -17.81
C VAL A 342 -5.95 5.72 -16.43
N ILE A 343 -6.19 4.70 -15.61
CA ILE A 343 -5.57 4.60 -14.29
C ILE A 343 -4.04 4.47 -14.40
N ALA A 344 -3.55 3.71 -15.39
CA ALA A 344 -2.11 3.56 -15.65
C ALA A 344 -1.45 4.88 -16.04
N GLU A 345 -2.09 5.69 -16.88
CA GLU A 345 -1.58 7.02 -17.25
C GLU A 345 -1.61 7.99 -16.05
N ILE A 346 -2.66 7.98 -15.23
CA ILE A 346 -2.70 8.75 -13.98
C ILE A 346 -1.55 8.35 -13.07
N ALA A 347 -1.30 7.05 -12.87
CA ALA A 347 -0.19 6.55 -12.06
C ALA A 347 1.16 7.02 -12.59
N LYS A 348 1.35 6.99 -13.91
CA LYS A 348 2.56 7.45 -14.59
C LYS A 348 2.78 8.96 -14.41
N GLU A 349 1.73 9.77 -14.52
CA GLU A 349 1.82 11.21 -14.26
C GLU A 349 2.24 11.48 -12.81
N ILE A 350 1.61 10.80 -11.83
CA ILE A 350 1.95 10.91 -10.42
C ILE A 350 3.40 10.45 -10.13
N ALA A 351 3.84 9.38 -10.77
CA ALA A 351 5.20 8.87 -10.61
C ALA A 351 6.25 9.85 -11.15
N SER A 352 5.93 10.56 -12.24
CA SER A 352 6.83 11.53 -12.88
C SER A 352 7.08 12.81 -12.06
N ILE A 353 6.22 13.11 -11.08
CA ILE A 353 6.39 14.29 -10.21
C ILE A 353 7.67 14.11 -9.39
N PRO A 354 8.63 15.06 -9.40
CA PRO A 354 9.89 14.93 -8.67
C PRO A 354 9.67 14.70 -7.17
N ARG A 355 10.44 13.81 -6.57
CA ARG A 355 10.48 13.65 -5.11
C ARG A 355 11.08 14.93 -4.53
N GLY A 356 10.30 15.67 -3.74
CA GLY A 356 10.52 17.05 -3.34
C GLY A 356 11.79 17.39 -2.57
N LEU A 357 12.94 17.30 -3.21
CA LEU A 357 14.13 18.10 -2.83
C LEU A 357 14.15 19.45 -3.55
N SER A 358 13.30 19.66 -4.54
CA SER A 358 13.12 20.92 -5.25
C SER A 358 12.57 21.98 -4.29
N GLY A 359 13.41 22.95 -3.91
CA GLY A 359 13.07 24.04 -2.98
C GLY A 359 13.55 23.87 -1.54
N LYS A 360 14.06 22.71 -1.10
CA LYS A 360 14.77 22.59 0.17
C LYS A 360 16.19 23.14 0.02
N LYS A 361 16.54 24.13 0.85
CA LYS A 361 17.94 24.59 0.96
C LYS A 361 18.77 23.37 1.37
N LEU A 362 19.63 22.91 0.45
CA LEU A 362 20.71 21.99 0.81
C LEU A 362 21.55 22.72 1.85
N GLY A 363 21.71 22.16 3.04
CA GLY A 363 22.53 22.74 4.12
C GLY A 363 24.05 22.71 3.80
N ILE A 364 24.39 22.95 2.56
CA ILE A 364 25.79 23.08 2.09
C ILE A 364 26.07 24.58 2.14
N ASN A 365 26.70 25.02 3.24
CA ASN A 365 27.41 26.29 3.23
C ASN A 365 28.69 26.09 2.42
N PRO A 366 28.88 26.78 1.28
CA PRO A 366 30.18 26.79 0.64
C PRO A 366 31.19 27.42 1.63
N VAL A 367 32.27 26.68 1.91
CA VAL A 367 33.43 27.12 2.70
C VAL A 367 34.17 28.20 1.92
#